data_59dbb44152392290480d3d4013d18f5e
#
_entry.id   59dbb44152392290480d3d4013d18f5e
#
_cell.length_a   1.000
_cell.length_b   1.000
_cell.length_c   1.000
_cell.angle_alpha   90.00
_cell.angle_beta   90.00
_cell.angle_gamma   90.00
#
_symmetry.space_group_name_H-M   'P 1'
#
loop_
_entity.id
_entity.type
_entity.pdbx_description
1 polymer ?
#
loop_
_entity_poly.entity_id
_entity_poly.type
_entity_poly.pdbx_seq_one_letter_code
_entity_poly.pdbx_strand_id
1 'polypeptide(L)'
;KGQTVKEQIDELLEVVNLTGVAYKKIGGFSGGMKQRVLLAQALLGDPDILILDEPTAGLDPKERIAIRNYIAELSRNKIILFATHVVSDIECIADYVLLLKKGEIIAMGTPVELIEKMHGKVAEITCTLDEVGKLQEKYHIGNIRQRKNGIALRLVGDELPDEAVMVDENIDLEDVYLYYFE
;
A
#
# COMPACT_ATOMS: atom_id res chain seq x y z
N LYS A 1 31.20 -16.86 -13.83
CA LYS A 1 31.03 -17.97 -12.83
C LYS A 1 29.76 -17.67 -12.08
N GLY A 2 28.78 -18.56 -12.20
CA GLY A 2 27.52 -18.37 -11.46
C GLY A 2 27.79 -18.45 -9.95
N GLN A 3 27.05 -17.65 -9.19
CA GLN A 3 27.03 -17.66 -7.73
C GLN A 3 26.57 -19.03 -7.23
N THR A 4 27.17 -19.55 -6.17
CA THR A 4 26.72 -20.81 -5.57
C THR A 4 25.41 -20.59 -4.82
N VAL A 5 24.59 -21.63 -4.70
CA VAL A 5 23.31 -21.56 -3.94
C VAL A 5 23.55 -21.11 -2.50
N LYS A 6 24.67 -21.50 -1.91
CA LYS A 6 25.00 -21.09 -0.53
C LYS A 6 25.28 -19.58 -0.45
N GLU A 7 26.08 -19.05 -1.36
CA GLU A 7 26.37 -17.61 -1.42
C GLU A 7 25.07 -16.80 -1.62
N GLN A 8 24.18 -17.27 -2.48
CA GLN A 8 22.88 -16.63 -2.69
C GLN A 8 21.99 -16.65 -1.42
N ILE A 9 21.97 -17.77 -0.69
CA ILE A 9 21.24 -17.87 0.58
C ILE A 9 21.83 -16.91 1.62
N ASP A 10 23.14 -16.85 1.76
CA ASP A 10 23.79 -15.98 2.74
C ASP A 10 23.51 -14.51 2.44
N GLU A 11 23.56 -14.10 1.17
CA GLU A 11 23.22 -12.74 0.71
C GLU A 11 21.75 -12.42 0.96
N LEU A 12 20.82 -13.31 0.61
CA LEU A 12 19.39 -13.12 0.87
C LEU A 12 19.06 -13.01 2.36
N LEU A 13 19.71 -13.80 3.22
CA LEU A 13 19.56 -13.71 4.67
C LEU A 13 20.03 -12.35 5.22
N GLU A 14 21.09 -11.78 4.64
CA GLU A 14 21.56 -10.44 4.99
C GLU A 14 20.53 -9.38 4.57
N VAL A 15 20.07 -9.42 3.33
CA VAL A 15 19.06 -8.50 2.79
C VAL A 15 17.79 -8.46 3.65
N VAL A 16 17.27 -9.63 4.03
CA VAL A 16 16.07 -9.72 4.86
C VAL A 16 16.36 -9.60 6.36
N ASN A 17 17.60 -9.28 6.76
CA ASN A 17 18.04 -9.13 8.15
C ASN A 17 17.71 -10.35 9.04
N LEU A 18 18.04 -11.55 8.56
CA LEU A 18 17.83 -12.81 9.25
C LEU A 18 19.13 -13.60 9.51
N THR A 19 20.31 -13.06 9.17
CA THR A 19 21.61 -13.72 9.36
C THR A 19 21.84 -14.22 10.77
N GLY A 20 21.50 -13.41 11.80
CA GLY A 20 21.68 -13.76 13.21
C GLY A 20 20.80 -14.93 13.70
N VAL A 21 19.82 -15.36 12.89
CA VAL A 21 18.88 -16.44 13.22
C VAL A 21 18.81 -17.54 12.17
N ALA A 22 19.74 -17.54 11.22
CA ALA A 22 19.79 -18.44 10.05
C ALA A 22 19.66 -19.94 10.42
N TYR A 23 20.19 -20.34 11.59
CA TYR A 23 20.17 -21.73 12.07
C TYR A 23 19.05 -22.03 13.08
N LYS A 24 18.16 -21.08 13.37
CA LYS A 24 17.01 -21.29 14.27
C LYS A 24 15.83 -21.89 13.50
N LYS A 25 15.02 -22.68 14.21
CA LYS A 25 13.80 -23.26 13.65
C LYS A 25 12.77 -22.16 13.38
N ILE A 26 12.18 -22.14 12.19
CA ILE A 26 11.16 -21.17 11.74
C ILE A 26 9.91 -21.15 12.65
N GLY A 27 9.61 -22.27 13.31
CA GLY A 27 8.49 -22.35 14.26
C GLY A 27 8.52 -21.31 15.39
N GLY A 28 9.72 -20.87 15.79
CA GLY A 28 9.94 -19.83 16.80
C GLY A 28 10.02 -18.40 16.26
N PHE A 29 9.81 -18.19 14.96
CA PHE A 29 9.89 -16.88 14.33
C PHE A 29 8.62 -16.05 14.56
N SER A 30 8.78 -14.73 14.70
CA SER A 30 7.66 -13.79 14.67
C SER A 30 6.97 -13.81 13.30
N GLY A 31 5.78 -13.22 13.19
CA GLY A 31 5.07 -13.07 11.92
C GLY A 31 5.92 -12.36 10.88
N GLY A 32 6.53 -11.23 11.23
CA GLY A 32 7.43 -10.48 10.35
C GLY A 32 8.69 -11.25 9.94
N MET A 33 9.28 -12.03 10.85
CA MET A 33 10.41 -12.89 10.49
C MET A 33 10.01 -13.97 9.49
N LYS A 34 8.83 -14.57 9.62
CA LYS A 34 8.31 -15.55 8.66
C LYS A 34 8.08 -14.91 7.29
N GLN A 35 7.49 -13.71 7.26
CA GLN A 35 7.27 -12.96 6.02
C GLN A 35 8.57 -12.68 5.28
N ARG A 36 9.61 -12.28 6.01
CA ARG A 36 10.95 -12.06 5.44
C ARG A 36 11.60 -13.34 4.89
N VAL A 37 11.37 -14.48 5.54
CA VAL A 37 11.81 -15.79 4.99
C VAL A 37 11.11 -16.10 3.69
N LEU A 38 9.78 -15.87 3.60
CA LEU A 38 9.01 -16.09 2.38
C LEU A 38 9.52 -15.21 1.23
N LEU A 39 9.83 -13.95 1.50
CA LEU A 39 10.42 -13.06 0.51
C LEU A 39 11.80 -13.57 0.04
N ALA A 40 12.69 -13.94 0.96
CA ALA A 40 13.99 -14.51 0.60
C ALA A 40 13.84 -15.79 -0.22
N GLN A 41 12.87 -16.64 0.12
CA GLN A 41 12.57 -17.87 -0.63
C GLN A 41 12.08 -17.55 -2.07
N ALA A 42 11.24 -16.53 -2.25
CA ALA A 42 10.75 -16.13 -3.55
C ALA A 42 11.87 -15.61 -4.48
N LEU A 43 12.95 -15.11 -3.90
CA LEU A 43 14.12 -14.58 -4.62
C LEU A 43 15.19 -15.63 -4.94
N LEU A 44 15.09 -16.82 -4.37
CA LEU A 44 16.02 -17.91 -4.68
C LEU A 44 15.94 -18.30 -6.16
N GLY A 45 17.12 -18.41 -6.77
CA GLY A 45 17.22 -18.74 -8.20
C GLY A 45 17.09 -17.54 -9.13
N ASP A 46 17.03 -16.33 -8.58
CA ASP A 46 17.00 -15.05 -9.30
C ASP A 46 15.94 -14.98 -10.42
N PRO A 47 14.63 -15.17 -10.09
CA PRO A 47 13.58 -15.20 -11.10
C PRO A 47 13.37 -13.82 -11.76
N ASP A 48 12.99 -13.82 -13.04
CA ASP A 48 12.66 -12.60 -13.79
C ASP A 48 11.28 -12.02 -13.37
N ILE A 49 10.38 -12.88 -12.87
CA ILE A 49 9.02 -12.51 -12.45
C ILE A 49 8.81 -12.93 -11.00
N LEU A 50 8.38 -11.98 -10.17
CA LEU A 50 8.02 -12.21 -8.78
C LEU A 50 6.53 -11.93 -8.57
N ILE A 51 5.87 -12.84 -7.86
CA ILE A 51 4.49 -12.64 -7.39
C ILE A 51 4.53 -12.59 -5.87
N LEU A 52 4.20 -11.44 -5.30
CA LEU A 52 4.25 -11.16 -3.88
C LEU A 52 2.83 -10.83 -3.38
N ASP A 53 2.32 -11.68 -2.49
CA ASP A 53 1.02 -11.48 -1.86
C ASP A 53 1.24 -10.99 -0.42
N GLU A 54 0.78 -9.78 -0.13
CA GLU A 54 0.91 -9.09 1.17
C GLU A 54 2.34 -9.13 1.77
N PRO A 55 3.40 -8.78 1.02
CA PRO A 55 4.78 -9.00 1.46
C PRO A 55 5.21 -8.13 2.65
N THR A 56 4.45 -7.08 2.96
CA THR A 56 4.69 -6.15 4.06
C THR A 56 3.76 -6.36 5.25
N ALA A 57 2.82 -7.32 5.17
CA ALA A 57 1.86 -7.58 6.23
C ALA A 57 2.54 -8.04 7.53
N GLY A 58 2.12 -7.48 8.66
CA GLY A 58 2.63 -7.85 9.98
C GLY A 58 4.06 -7.39 10.28
N LEU A 59 4.67 -6.57 9.42
CA LEU A 59 5.95 -5.94 9.66
C LEU A 59 5.80 -4.66 10.50
N ASP A 60 6.79 -4.36 11.33
CA ASP A 60 6.87 -3.04 11.95
C ASP A 60 7.19 -1.95 10.89
N PRO A 61 6.94 -0.66 11.18
CA PRO A 61 7.12 0.41 10.20
C PRO A 61 8.53 0.48 9.58
N LYS A 62 9.57 0.20 10.36
CA LYS A 62 10.95 0.22 9.89
C LYS A 62 11.25 -0.94 8.95
N GLU A 63 10.81 -2.14 9.32
CA GLU A 63 10.95 -3.35 8.49
C GLU A 63 10.16 -3.21 7.18
N ARG A 64 8.94 -2.65 7.26
CA ARG A 64 8.08 -2.39 6.11
C ARG A 64 8.75 -1.45 5.10
N ILE A 65 9.32 -0.33 5.55
CA ILE A 65 10.07 0.59 4.70
C ILE A 65 11.25 -0.12 4.03
N ALA A 66 12.02 -0.92 4.78
CA ALA A 66 13.17 -1.63 4.25
C ALA A 66 12.78 -2.63 3.15
N ILE A 67 11.71 -3.43 3.37
CA ILE A 67 11.22 -4.40 2.37
C ILE A 67 10.69 -3.66 1.13
N ARG A 68 9.94 -2.59 1.32
CA ARG A 68 9.41 -1.76 0.23
C ARG A 68 10.53 -1.19 -0.65
N ASN A 69 11.56 -0.61 -0.04
CA ASN A 69 12.71 -0.08 -0.77
C ASN A 69 13.46 -1.18 -1.52
N TYR A 70 13.57 -2.37 -0.93
CA TYR A 70 14.21 -3.50 -1.59
C TYR A 70 13.39 -4.00 -2.79
N ILE A 71 12.06 -4.08 -2.67
CA ILE A 71 11.18 -4.42 -3.79
C ILE A 71 11.31 -3.38 -4.92
N ALA A 72 11.35 -2.08 -4.58
CA ALA A 72 11.57 -1.00 -5.56
C ALA A 72 12.95 -1.09 -6.26
N GLU A 73 13.98 -1.59 -5.59
CA GLU A 73 15.29 -1.85 -6.22
C GLU A 73 15.20 -3.02 -7.19
N LEU A 74 14.55 -4.10 -6.80
CA LEU A 74 14.36 -5.30 -7.64
C LEU A 74 13.54 -5.00 -8.91
N SER A 75 12.56 -4.10 -8.84
CA SER A 75 11.69 -3.76 -9.98
C SER A 75 12.43 -3.15 -11.16
N ARG A 76 13.65 -2.65 -10.97
CA ARG A 76 14.49 -2.12 -12.06
C ARG A 76 14.87 -3.18 -13.09
N ASN A 77 14.95 -4.45 -12.67
CA ASN A 77 15.39 -5.56 -13.51
C ASN A 77 14.44 -6.75 -13.53
N LYS A 78 13.30 -6.65 -12.83
CA LYS A 78 12.35 -7.75 -12.67
C LYS A 78 10.91 -7.25 -12.84
N ILE A 79 10.05 -8.12 -13.30
CA ILE A 79 8.60 -7.87 -13.26
C ILE A 79 8.09 -8.29 -11.89
N ILE A 80 7.52 -7.37 -11.14
CA ILE A 80 6.98 -7.65 -9.80
C ILE A 80 5.47 -7.42 -9.80
N LEU A 81 4.72 -8.49 -9.57
CA LEU A 81 3.30 -8.43 -9.28
C LEU A 81 3.12 -8.39 -7.75
N PHE A 82 2.72 -7.23 -7.25
CA PHE A 82 2.59 -6.95 -5.82
C PHE A 82 1.10 -6.82 -5.48
N ALA A 83 0.54 -7.80 -4.78
CA ALA A 83 -0.84 -7.75 -4.29
C ALA A 83 -0.85 -7.29 -2.83
N THR A 84 -1.63 -6.27 -2.51
CA THR A 84 -1.80 -5.76 -1.15
C THR A 84 -3.09 -4.95 -1.01
N HIS A 85 -3.61 -4.88 0.21
CA HIS A 85 -4.67 -3.95 0.60
C HIS A 85 -4.12 -2.66 1.23
N VAL A 86 -2.79 -2.54 1.36
CA VAL A 86 -2.14 -1.37 1.96
C VAL A 86 -1.75 -0.38 0.88
N VAL A 87 -2.64 0.56 0.63
CA VAL A 87 -2.54 1.56 -0.45
C VAL A 87 -1.25 2.37 -0.39
N SER A 88 -0.82 2.78 0.81
CA SER A 88 0.41 3.55 0.99
C SER A 88 1.70 2.83 0.58
N ASP A 89 1.69 1.49 0.48
CA ASP A 89 2.83 0.77 -0.06
C ASP A 89 2.89 0.87 -1.58
N ILE A 90 1.73 0.79 -2.24
CA ILE A 90 1.60 0.88 -3.70
C ILE A 90 2.04 2.26 -4.19
N GLU A 91 1.57 3.32 -3.54
CA GLU A 91 1.87 4.71 -3.91
C GLU A 91 3.38 5.00 -3.98
N CYS A 92 4.16 4.31 -3.14
CA CYS A 92 5.62 4.51 -3.10
C CYS A 92 6.41 3.73 -4.16
N ILE A 93 5.89 2.60 -4.68
CA ILE A 93 6.71 1.65 -5.47
C ILE A 93 6.07 1.18 -6.77
N ALA A 94 4.77 1.40 -6.98
CA ALA A 94 4.09 0.88 -8.16
C ALA A 94 4.27 1.81 -9.37
N ASP A 95 4.72 1.24 -10.49
CA ASP A 95 4.68 1.91 -11.78
C ASP A 95 3.28 1.87 -12.39
N TYR A 96 2.51 0.82 -12.07
CA TYR A 96 1.16 0.61 -12.60
C TYR A 96 0.28 -0.09 -11.58
N VAL A 97 -0.96 0.34 -11.46
CA VAL A 97 -1.94 -0.13 -10.47
C VAL A 97 -3.14 -0.75 -11.18
N LEU A 98 -3.60 -1.88 -10.64
CA LEU A 98 -4.84 -2.54 -11.04
C LEU A 98 -5.76 -2.61 -9.82
N LEU A 99 -6.95 -2.04 -9.90
CA LEU A 99 -7.98 -2.15 -8.87
C LEU A 99 -8.92 -3.31 -9.20
N LEU A 100 -8.92 -4.34 -8.35
CA LEU A 100 -9.77 -5.52 -8.50
C LEU A 100 -10.95 -5.46 -7.52
N LYS A 101 -12.17 -5.62 -8.04
CA LYS A 101 -13.40 -5.77 -7.23
C LYS A 101 -14.20 -6.96 -7.75
N LYS A 102 -14.46 -7.94 -6.89
CA LYS A 102 -15.24 -9.15 -7.21
C LYS A 102 -14.73 -9.95 -8.43
N GLY A 103 -13.40 -9.95 -8.65
CA GLY A 103 -12.76 -10.68 -9.75
C GLY A 103 -12.68 -9.90 -11.08
N GLU A 104 -13.13 -8.65 -11.10
CA GLU A 104 -13.05 -7.78 -12.26
C GLU A 104 -12.08 -6.62 -12.03
N ILE A 105 -11.37 -6.20 -13.07
CA ILE A 105 -10.54 -4.99 -13.03
C ILE A 105 -11.48 -3.80 -13.26
N ILE A 106 -11.68 -2.98 -12.22
CA ILE A 106 -12.58 -1.82 -12.25
C ILE A 106 -11.88 -0.52 -12.59
N ALA A 107 -10.58 -0.42 -12.34
CA ALA A 107 -9.74 0.69 -12.78
C ALA A 107 -8.29 0.24 -12.93
N MET A 108 -7.55 0.90 -13.81
CA MET A 108 -6.13 0.67 -14.01
C MET A 108 -5.45 1.92 -14.55
N GLY A 109 -4.15 2.06 -14.27
CA GLY A 109 -3.32 3.16 -14.71
C GLY A 109 -2.09 3.33 -13.82
N THR A 110 -1.28 4.30 -14.15
CA THR A 110 -0.22 4.76 -13.24
C THR A 110 -0.85 5.42 -12.00
N PRO A 111 -0.15 5.47 -10.84
CA PRO A 111 -0.64 6.21 -9.68
C PRO A 111 -1.10 7.63 -10.02
N VAL A 112 -0.31 8.35 -10.81
CA VAL A 112 -0.62 9.73 -11.23
C VAL A 112 -1.91 9.80 -12.04
N GLU A 113 -2.08 8.94 -13.05
CA GLU A 113 -3.31 8.91 -13.88
C GLU A 113 -4.57 8.59 -13.06
N LEU A 114 -4.44 7.74 -12.04
CA LEU A 114 -5.57 7.39 -11.18
C LEU A 114 -5.92 8.56 -10.23
N ILE A 115 -4.93 9.24 -9.67
CA ILE A 115 -5.10 10.42 -8.83
C ILE A 115 -5.71 11.59 -9.63
N GLU A 116 -5.25 11.82 -10.86
CA GLU A 116 -5.80 12.86 -11.74
C GLU A 116 -7.31 12.70 -11.99
N LYS A 117 -7.81 11.47 -12.06
CA LYS A 117 -9.25 11.19 -12.20
C LYS A 117 -10.09 11.59 -10.99
N MET A 118 -9.44 11.87 -9.85
CA MET A 118 -10.08 12.26 -8.60
C MET A 118 -10.27 13.78 -8.45
N HIS A 119 -9.72 14.58 -9.36
CA HIS A 119 -9.98 16.03 -9.36
C HIS A 119 -11.49 16.31 -9.47
N GLY A 120 -11.99 17.18 -8.58
CA GLY A 120 -13.40 17.48 -8.45
C GLY A 120 -14.25 16.43 -7.73
N LYS A 121 -13.63 15.38 -7.15
CA LYS A 121 -14.31 14.28 -6.45
C LYS A 121 -13.89 14.14 -4.99
N VAL A 122 -12.97 14.98 -4.54
CA VAL A 122 -12.48 15.01 -3.15
C VAL A 122 -12.72 16.39 -2.55
N ALA A 123 -13.30 16.43 -1.36
CA ALA A 123 -13.54 17.68 -0.65
C ALA A 123 -13.31 17.54 0.86
N GLU A 124 -13.05 18.63 1.54
CA GLU A 124 -13.06 18.70 3.01
C GLU A 124 -14.20 19.57 3.51
N ILE A 125 -14.89 19.11 4.56
CA ILE A 125 -15.88 19.89 5.29
C ILE A 125 -15.51 19.91 6.78
N THR A 126 -15.68 21.06 7.43
CA THR A 126 -15.53 21.18 8.88
C THR A 126 -16.92 21.21 9.53
N CYS A 127 -17.18 20.30 10.45
CA CYS A 127 -18.47 20.13 11.10
C CYS A 127 -18.34 19.94 12.62
N THR A 128 -19.45 19.93 13.31
CA THR A 128 -19.56 19.58 14.74
C THR A 128 -19.63 18.05 14.91
N LEU A 129 -19.41 17.56 16.14
CA LEU A 129 -19.50 16.13 16.43
C LEU A 129 -20.88 15.55 16.12
N ASP A 130 -21.96 16.33 16.37
CA ASP A 130 -23.35 15.90 16.14
C ASP A 130 -23.70 15.79 14.64
N GLU A 131 -22.96 16.47 13.78
CA GLU A 131 -23.16 16.44 12.32
C GLU A 131 -22.42 15.30 11.64
N VAL A 132 -21.36 14.77 12.26
CA VAL A 132 -20.56 13.68 11.68
C VAL A 132 -21.43 12.49 11.27
N GLY A 133 -22.32 12.03 12.16
CA GLY A 133 -23.19 10.88 11.86
C GLY A 133 -24.09 11.10 10.64
N LYS A 134 -24.63 12.31 10.48
CA LYS A 134 -25.51 12.66 9.34
C LYS A 134 -24.72 12.70 8.02
N LEU A 135 -23.48 13.19 8.08
CA LEU A 135 -22.61 13.24 6.90
C LEU A 135 -22.13 11.84 6.51
N GLN A 136 -21.85 10.95 7.49
CA GLN A 136 -21.49 9.54 7.24
C GLN A 136 -22.62 8.73 6.60
N GLU A 137 -23.88 9.06 6.89
CA GLU A 137 -25.02 8.39 6.27
C GLU A 137 -25.21 8.79 4.80
N LYS A 138 -24.68 9.95 4.38
CA LYS A 138 -24.93 10.51 3.06
C LYS A 138 -23.73 10.50 2.14
N TYR A 139 -22.53 10.57 2.68
CA TYR A 139 -21.29 10.70 1.91
C TYR A 139 -20.24 9.68 2.33
N HIS A 140 -19.38 9.27 1.41
CA HIS A 140 -18.23 8.43 1.71
C HIS A 140 -17.14 9.26 2.39
N ILE A 141 -16.77 8.87 3.62
CA ILE A 141 -15.79 9.59 4.43
C ILE A 141 -14.45 8.83 4.42
N GLY A 142 -13.44 9.43 3.81
CA GLY A 142 -12.10 8.89 3.78
C GLY A 142 -11.35 9.08 5.10
N ASN A 143 -11.36 10.28 5.63
CA ASN A 143 -10.58 10.60 6.82
C ASN A 143 -11.31 11.57 7.75
N ILE A 144 -11.16 11.35 9.06
CA ILE A 144 -11.72 12.20 10.12
C ILE A 144 -10.56 12.78 10.92
N ARG A 145 -10.43 14.09 10.95
CA ARG A 145 -9.35 14.77 11.68
C ARG A 145 -9.92 15.77 12.67
N GLN A 146 -9.48 15.71 13.92
CA GLN A 146 -9.82 16.72 14.90
C GLN A 146 -9.01 17.99 14.66
N ARG A 147 -9.69 19.14 14.53
CA ARG A 147 -9.08 20.48 14.39
C ARG A 147 -9.53 21.36 15.56
N LYS A 148 -8.84 22.51 15.74
CA LYS A 148 -9.21 23.47 16.82
C LYS A 148 -10.66 23.98 16.73
N ASN A 149 -11.21 24.05 15.53
CA ASN A 149 -12.52 24.66 15.24
C ASN A 149 -13.62 23.62 14.93
N GLY A 150 -13.37 22.33 15.19
CA GLY A 150 -14.33 21.27 14.89
C GLY A 150 -13.68 20.01 14.35
N ILE A 151 -14.43 19.23 13.61
CA ILE A 151 -14.00 17.98 13.00
C ILE A 151 -13.92 18.20 11.48
N ALA A 152 -12.75 18.00 10.90
CA ALA A 152 -12.58 18.00 9.46
C ALA A 152 -12.83 16.59 8.92
N LEU A 153 -13.76 16.48 7.98
CA LEU A 153 -14.08 15.25 7.26
C LEU A 153 -13.56 15.38 5.82
N ARG A 154 -12.81 14.38 5.36
CA ARG A 154 -12.46 14.25 3.97
C ARG A 154 -13.49 13.38 3.28
N LEU A 155 -14.13 13.91 2.25
CA LEU A 155 -15.23 13.30 1.52
C LEU A 155 -14.76 12.91 0.13
N VAL A 156 -15.26 11.78 -0.37
CA VAL A 156 -14.91 11.27 -1.70
C VAL A 156 -16.20 10.84 -2.41
N GLY A 157 -16.42 11.32 -3.64
CA GLY A 157 -17.60 10.94 -4.44
C GLY A 157 -17.91 11.90 -5.57
N ASP A 158 -18.88 11.54 -6.40
CA ASP A 158 -19.38 12.41 -7.48
C ASP A 158 -20.34 13.49 -6.97
N GLU A 159 -21.06 13.21 -5.86
CA GLU A 159 -21.93 14.15 -5.19
C GLU A 159 -21.31 14.58 -3.86
N LEU A 160 -20.99 15.84 -3.72
CA LEU A 160 -20.37 16.43 -2.54
C LEU A 160 -21.23 17.59 -2.02
N PRO A 161 -21.19 17.92 -0.71
CA PRO A 161 -21.95 19.04 -0.16
C PRO A 161 -21.48 20.38 -0.75
N ASP A 162 -22.40 21.30 -1.04
CA ASP A 162 -22.08 22.64 -1.57
C ASP A 162 -21.18 23.45 -0.63
N GLU A 163 -21.24 23.18 0.67
CA GLU A 163 -20.44 23.86 1.70
C GLU A 163 -19.02 23.26 1.84
N ALA A 164 -18.73 22.13 1.20
CA ALA A 164 -17.42 21.50 1.27
C ALA A 164 -16.41 22.24 0.38
N VAL A 165 -15.19 22.32 0.85
CA VAL A 165 -14.07 22.90 0.11
C VAL A 165 -13.40 21.82 -0.71
N MET A 166 -13.38 22.01 -2.04
CA MET A 166 -12.71 21.06 -2.94
C MET A 166 -11.21 20.94 -2.62
N VAL A 167 -10.72 19.72 -2.68
CA VAL A 167 -9.31 19.39 -2.50
C VAL A 167 -8.69 19.18 -3.87
N ASP A 168 -7.80 20.09 -4.27
CA ASP A 168 -7.06 20.00 -5.53
C ASP A 168 -5.61 19.53 -5.32
N GLU A 169 -5.09 19.69 -4.10
CA GLU A 169 -3.76 19.25 -3.70
C GLU A 169 -3.85 18.12 -2.67
N ASN A 170 -2.83 17.26 -2.64
CA ASN A 170 -2.75 16.13 -1.69
C ASN A 170 -3.89 15.11 -1.83
N ILE A 171 -4.38 14.90 -3.05
CA ILE A 171 -5.17 13.73 -3.41
C ILE A 171 -4.20 12.54 -3.51
N ASP A 172 -4.58 11.38 -2.97
CA ASP A 172 -3.75 10.19 -2.90
C ASP A 172 -4.49 8.93 -3.40
N LEU A 173 -3.79 7.81 -3.42
CA LEU A 173 -4.40 6.55 -3.84
C LEU A 173 -5.42 6.00 -2.82
N GLU A 174 -5.43 6.49 -1.57
CA GLU A 174 -6.48 6.14 -0.61
C GLU A 174 -7.82 6.73 -1.04
N ASP A 175 -7.83 7.98 -1.57
CA ASP A 175 -9.03 8.60 -2.15
C ASP A 175 -9.52 7.80 -3.38
N VAL A 176 -8.60 7.37 -4.24
CA VAL A 176 -8.93 6.52 -5.40
C VAL A 176 -9.57 5.21 -4.93
N TYR A 177 -8.97 4.56 -3.94
CA TYR A 177 -9.50 3.31 -3.39
C TYR A 177 -10.91 3.48 -2.86
N LEU A 178 -11.16 4.50 -2.04
CA LEU A 178 -12.47 4.80 -1.48
C LEU A 178 -13.51 5.05 -2.57
N TYR A 179 -13.17 5.85 -3.58
CA TYR A 179 -14.08 6.14 -4.68
C TYR A 179 -14.56 4.89 -5.43
N TYR A 180 -13.69 3.90 -5.65
CA TYR A 180 -14.04 2.70 -6.41
C TYR A 180 -14.62 1.55 -5.55
N PHE A 181 -14.37 1.53 -4.24
CA PHE A 181 -14.71 0.39 -3.39
C PHE A 181 -15.86 0.65 -2.41
N GLU A 182 -16.18 1.87 -2.10
CA GLU A 182 -17.37 2.27 -1.33
C GLU A 182 -18.46 2.81 -2.25
#